data_2d7466fa032106b845e91eeaf35ad8ee
#
_entry.id   2d7466fa032106b845e91eeaf35ad8ee
#
_cell.length_a   1.000
_cell.length_b   1.000
_cell.length_c   1.000
_cell.angle_alpha   90.00
_cell.angle_beta   90.00
_cell.angle_gamma   90.00
#
_symmetry.space_group_name_H-M   'P 1'
#
loop_
_entity.id
_entity.type
_entity.pdbx_description
1 polymer ?
#
loop_
_entity_poly.entity_id
_entity_poly.type
_entity_poly.pdbx_seq_one_letter_code
_entity_poly.pdbx_strand_id
1 'polypeptide(L)'
;ITHTCHGAGGCVGSTGMQRILVLNPKGGSGKTTIATNLASYFASRGDRPLLTDNDPQGSSTRWLKKRKPEQAFIHGIAAFERNSRMTRAWQMRIPTDAAHVVVDTPAAVLAQEMPEITRSADAIIVPVLPSDIDIHAFSKCIADLLLIAKVRRDENRIGVVANRVKRNTVIYQSLMRFLETLRIPVVATLRDSQNYVRAAELGCGLHEMKKYQVEQDLADWEPMLAWLRAKELKEPPQSIDVLPETA
;
A
#
# COMPACT_ATOMS: atom_id res chain seq x y z
N ILE A 1 7.79 24.79 -48.58
CA ILE A 1 8.15 25.21 -47.23
C ILE A 1 7.47 24.23 -46.26
N THR A 2 8.20 23.22 -45.85
CA THR A 2 7.79 22.11 -45.00
C THR A 2 8.03 22.52 -43.53
N HIS A 3 6.96 22.60 -42.75
CA HIS A 3 7.06 22.69 -41.29
C HIS A 3 6.92 21.30 -40.67
N THR A 4 8.01 20.76 -40.21
CA THR A 4 8.09 19.56 -39.35
C THR A 4 7.80 19.94 -37.91
N CYS A 5 6.63 19.53 -37.38
CA CYS A 5 6.34 19.57 -35.98
C CYS A 5 6.90 18.29 -35.33
N HIS A 6 7.98 18.42 -34.59
CA HIS A 6 8.43 17.39 -33.62
C HIS A 6 7.59 17.51 -32.34
N GLY A 7 6.61 16.66 -32.19
CA GLY A 7 5.90 16.43 -30.95
C GLY A 7 6.47 15.19 -30.28
N ALA A 8 7.24 15.36 -29.20
CA ALA A 8 7.63 14.29 -28.32
C ALA A 8 6.40 13.85 -27.49
N GLY A 9 5.59 12.98 -28.07
CA GLY A 9 4.56 12.23 -27.35
C GLY A 9 5.22 11.05 -26.68
N GLY A 10 5.50 11.17 -25.38
CA GLY A 10 5.86 10.01 -24.55
C GLY A 10 4.71 9.01 -24.60
N CYS A 11 4.95 7.82 -25.16
CA CYS A 11 4.07 6.68 -25.01
C CYS A 11 3.94 6.37 -23.50
N VAL A 12 2.85 6.78 -22.90
CA VAL A 12 2.40 6.24 -21.61
C VAL A 12 1.93 4.82 -21.92
N GLY A 13 2.82 3.86 -21.73
CA GLY A 13 2.45 2.46 -21.77
C GLY A 13 1.33 2.24 -20.76
N SER A 14 0.26 1.60 -21.19
CA SER A 14 -0.82 1.12 -20.33
C SER A 14 -0.24 0.11 -19.34
N THR A 15 0.36 0.60 -18.26
CA THR A 15 0.69 -0.21 -17.10
C THR A 15 -0.63 -0.54 -16.41
N GLY A 16 -0.91 -1.83 -16.22
CA GLY A 16 -2.09 -2.26 -15.49
C GLY A 16 -2.14 -1.61 -14.11
N MET A 17 -3.34 -1.32 -13.60
CA MET A 17 -3.57 -0.72 -12.28
C MET A 17 -2.97 -1.59 -11.18
N GLN A 18 -2.04 -1.06 -10.37
CA GLN A 18 -1.42 -1.77 -9.25
C GLN A 18 -2.26 -1.62 -7.98
N ARG A 19 -2.62 -2.73 -7.36
CA ARG A 19 -3.39 -2.76 -6.11
C ARG A 19 -2.52 -3.18 -4.92
N ILE A 20 -2.36 -2.27 -3.97
CA ILE A 20 -1.51 -2.42 -2.78
C ILE A 20 -2.41 -2.50 -1.55
N LEU A 21 -2.36 -3.64 -0.86
CA LEU A 21 -3.11 -3.88 0.38
C LEU A 21 -2.20 -3.66 1.58
N VAL A 22 -2.58 -2.80 2.52
CA VAL A 22 -1.86 -2.65 3.80
C VAL A 22 -2.64 -3.37 4.87
N LEU A 23 -2.12 -4.49 5.37
CA LEU A 23 -2.82 -5.46 6.19
C LEU A 23 -2.06 -5.80 7.46
N ASN A 24 -2.72 -5.70 8.60
CA ASN A 24 -2.33 -6.35 9.86
C ASN A 24 -3.57 -6.36 10.76
N PRO A 25 -4.00 -7.50 11.32
CA PRO A 25 -5.18 -7.59 12.18
C PRO A 25 -5.04 -6.83 13.50
N LYS A 26 -3.80 -6.45 13.89
CA LYS A 26 -3.59 -5.68 15.11
C LYS A 26 -3.77 -4.18 14.91
N GLY A 27 -4.51 -3.54 15.82
CA GLY A 27 -4.61 -2.08 15.92
C GLY A 27 -3.25 -1.44 16.27
N GLY A 28 -2.97 -0.24 15.76
CA GLY A 28 -1.76 0.51 16.09
C GLY A 28 -0.49 0.08 15.35
N SER A 29 -0.52 -0.94 14.48
CA SER A 29 0.65 -1.41 13.71
C SER A 29 1.18 -0.41 12.69
N GLY A 30 0.42 0.65 12.38
CA GLY A 30 0.81 1.71 11.45
C GLY A 30 0.25 1.55 10.03
N LYS A 31 -0.78 0.73 9.81
CA LYS A 31 -1.44 0.54 8.50
C LYS A 31 -1.80 1.86 7.85
N THR A 32 -2.61 2.68 8.51
CA THR A 32 -3.06 3.98 8.01
C THR A 32 -1.89 4.91 7.67
N THR A 33 -0.85 4.95 8.53
CA THR A 33 0.35 5.76 8.27
C THR A 33 1.05 5.31 6.98
N ILE A 34 1.19 4.01 6.75
CA ILE A 34 1.79 3.47 5.54
C ILE A 34 0.89 3.74 4.33
N ALA A 35 -0.42 3.48 4.43
CA ALA A 35 -1.35 3.67 3.33
C ALA A 35 -1.41 5.15 2.86
N THR A 36 -1.51 6.10 3.79
CA THR A 36 -1.55 7.53 3.47
C THR A 36 -0.23 8.03 2.87
N ASN A 37 0.92 7.56 3.37
CA ASN A 37 2.22 7.91 2.81
C ASN A 37 2.46 7.30 1.43
N LEU A 38 2.00 6.07 1.16
CA LEU A 38 2.04 5.48 -0.19
C LEU A 38 1.18 6.27 -1.17
N ALA A 39 -0.06 6.60 -0.80
CA ALA A 39 -0.94 7.41 -1.64
C ALA A 39 -0.32 8.79 -1.93
N SER A 40 0.28 9.44 -0.92
CA SER A 40 1.00 10.70 -1.08
C SER A 40 2.23 10.57 -1.99
N TYR A 41 2.99 9.49 -1.86
CA TYR A 41 4.14 9.20 -2.73
C TYR A 41 3.73 9.11 -4.20
N PHE A 42 2.73 8.31 -4.53
CA PHE A 42 2.26 8.18 -5.90
C PHE A 42 1.71 9.50 -6.44
N ALA A 43 0.93 10.23 -5.62
CA ALA A 43 0.42 11.53 -6.01
C ALA A 43 1.55 12.55 -6.29
N SER A 44 2.62 12.55 -5.49
CA SER A 44 3.77 13.45 -5.67
C SER A 44 4.58 13.16 -6.94
N ARG A 45 4.42 11.98 -7.53
CA ARG A 45 5.00 11.60 -8.84
C ARG A 45 4.15 12.03 -10.03
N GLY A 46 2.98 12.61 -9.79
CA GLY A 46 2.02 12.97 -10.82
C GLY A 46 1.00 11.87 -11.15
N ASP A 47 1.03 10.74 -10.44
CA ASP A 47 0.01 9.72 -10.53
C ASP A 47 -1.29 10.22 -9.87
N ARG A 48 -2.42 9.60 -10.19
CA ARG A 48 -3.71 9.84 -9.52
C ARG A 48 -4.11 8.61 -8.72
N PRO A 49 -3.51 8.39 -7.54
CA PRO A 49 -3.80 7.20 -6.76
C PRO A 49 -5.19 7.26 -6.15
N LEU A 50 -5.76 6.07 -5.93
CA LEU A 50 -6.95 5.87 -5.15
C LEU A 50 -6.56 5.35 -3.77
N LEU A 51 -6.98 6.04 -2.70
CA LEU A 51 -6.89 5.57 -1.32
C LEU A 51 -8.27 5.10 -0.87
N THR A 52 -8.40 3.81 -0.60
CA THR A 52 -9.63 3.20 -0.10
C THR A 52 -9.51 2.95 1.40
N ASP A 53 -10.36 3.57 2.17
CA ASP A 53 -10.46 3.40 3.63
C ASP A 53 -11.53 2.36 3.95
N ASN A 54 -11.09 1.18 4.38
CA ASN A 54 -11.99 0.08 4.75
C ASN A 54 -12.18 0.01 6.29
N ASP A 55 -11.45 0.84 7.06
CA ASP A 55 -11.57 0.86 8.52
C ASP A 55 -12.75 1.75 8.96
N PRO A 56 -13.72 1.21 9.71
CA PRO A 56 -14.83 2.01 10.28
C PRO A 56 -14.37 3.21 11.12
N GLN A 57 -13.12 3.19 11.61
CA GLN A 57 -12.54 4.35 12.30
C GLN A 57 -12.32 5.54 11.35
N GLY A 58 -12.28 5.34 10.03
CA GLY A 58 -12.20 6.39 9.03
C GLY A 58 -10.90 7.23 9.10
N SER A 59 -9.80 6.64 9.50
CA SER A 59 -8.56 7.38 9.77
C SER A 59 -7.93 7.94 8.49
N SER A 60 -7.88 7.15 7.42
CA SER A 60 -7.41 7.59 6.10
C SER A 60 -8.36 8.64 5.51
N THR A 61 -9.66 8.47 5.68
CA THR A 61 -10.69 9.45 5.25
C THR A 61 -10.52 10.79 5.97
N ARG A 62 -10.28 10.79 7.29
CA ARG A 62 -10.01 12.03 8.04
C ARG A 62 -8.71 12.69 7.60
N TRP A 63 -7.67 11.92 7.29
CA TRP A 63 -6.42 12.42 6.77
C TRP A 63 -6.62 13.10 5.41
N LEU A 64 -7.36 12.50 4.48
CA LEU A 64 -7.71 13.10 3.18
C LEU A 64 -8.43 14.44 3.33
N LYS A 65 -9.34 14.58 4.30
CA LYS A 65 -10.06 15.84 4.56
C LYS A 65 -9.15 16.98 5.06
N LYS A 66 -7.96 16.68 5.58
CA LYS A 66 -6.97 17.69 6.01
C LYS A 66 -6.10 18.19 4.86
N ARG A 67 -6.08 17.50 3.72
CA ARG A 67 -5.24 17.89 2.58
C ARG A 67 -5.65 19.25 2.05
N LYS A 68 -4.64 20.05 1.71
CA LYS A 68 -4.82 21.37 1.14
C LYS A 68 -5.00 21.28 -0.39
N PRO A 69 -5.68 22.25 -1.02
CA PRO A 69 -5.87 22.26 -2.47
C PRO A 69 -4.58 22.27 -3.29
N GLU A 70 -3.48 22.79 -2.72
CA GLU A 70 -2.17 22.87 -3.39
C GLU A 70 -1.42 21.54 -3.41
N GLN A 71 -1.85 20.56 -2.59
CA GLN A 71 -1.25 19.24 -2.55
C GLN A 71 -1.73 18.38 -3.73
N ALA A 72 -0.88 17.47 -4.18
CA ALA A 72 -1.21 16.56 -5.27
C ALA A 72 -2.49 15.77 -4.97
N PHE A 73 -3.33 15.58 -5.97
CA PHE A 73 -4.66 15.00 -5.83
C PHE A 73 -4.60 13.49 -5.53
N ILE A 74 -5.43 13.05 -4.61
CA ILE A 74 -5.64 11.65 -4.25
C ILE A 74 -7.13 11.38 -4.27
N HIS A 75 -7.58 10.40 -5.06
CA HIS A 75 -8.96 9.91 -4.97
C HIS A 75 -9.19 9.25 -3.61
N GLY A 76 -10.33 9.50 -2.98
CA GLY A 76 -10.68 8.89 -1.69
C GLY A 76 -11.98 8.11 -1.77
N ILE A 77 -12.00 6.89 -1.25
CA ILE A 77 -13.23 6.10 -1.05
C ILE A 77 -13.31 5.67 0.40
N ALA A 78 -14.34 6.14 1.11
CA ALA A 78 -14.73 5.62 2.44
C ALA A 78 -15.56 4.35 2.25
N ALA A 79 -14.91 3.20 2.10
CA ALA A 79 -15.57 1.94 1.79
C ALA A 79 -16.38 1.37 2.96
N PHE A 80 -16.11 1.83 4.18
CA PHE A 80 -16.87 1.48 5.38
C PHE A 80 -18.22 2.21 5.47
N GLU A 81 -18.38 3.36 4.80
CA GLU A 81 -19.64 4.12 4.81
C GLU A 81 -20.66 3.46 3.87
N ARG A 82 -21.87 3.24 4.37
CA ARG A 82 -23.01 2.82 3.53
C ARG A 82 -23.77 4.06 3.07
N ASN A 83 -23.62 4.40 1.80
CA ASN A 83 -24.44 5.45 1.22
C ASN A 83 -25.77 4.87 0.73
N SER A 84 -26.87 5.19 1.43
CA SER A 84 -28.22 4.70 1.11
C SER A 84 -28.74 5.17 -0.26
N ARG A 85 -28.13 6.21 -0.85
CA ARG A 85 -28.51 6.78 -2.16
C ARG A 85 -27.75 6.19 -3.35
N MET A 86 -26.78 5.31 -3.11
CA MET A 86 -25.92 4.73 -4.15
C MET A 86 -25.76 3.23 -3.93
N THR A 87 -25.72 2.47 -5.03
CA THR A 87 -25.36 1.05 -4.94
C THR A 87 -23.90 0.91 -4.51
N ARG A 88 -23.56 -0.17 -3.79
CA ARG A 88 -22.18 -0.44 -3.36
C ARG A 88 -21.21 -0.52 -4.54
N ALA A 89 -21.64 -1.07 -5.67
CA ALA A 89 -20.85 -1.12 -6.89
C ALA A 89 -20.51 0.27 -7.44
N TRP A 90 -21.46 1.21 -7.35
CA TRP A 90 -21.22 2.59 -7.79
C TRP A 90 -20.29 3.35 -6.83
N GLN A 91 -20.49 3.17 -5.51
CA GLN A 91 -19.65 3.77 -4.47
C GLN A 91 -18.21 3.28 -4.54
N MET A 92 -17.99 2.02 -4.95
CA MET A 92 -16.69 1.38 -5.08
C MET A 92 -16.08 1.48 -6.48
N ARG A 93 -16.65 2.32 -7.36
CA ARG A 93 -16.14 2.48 -8.72
C ARG A 93 -14.77 3.12 -8.70
N ILE A 94 -13.79 2.36 -9.18
CA ILE A 94 -12.42 2.85 -9.32
C ILE A 94 -12.37 3.84 -10.49
N PRO A 95 -11.79 5.04 -10.29
CA PRO A 95 -11.55 5.97 -11.38
C PRO A 95 -10.68 5.35 -12.47
N THR A 96 -11.00 5.59 -13.73
CA THR A 96 -10.29 5.00 -14.89
C THR A 96 -8.87 5.53 -15.05
N ASP A 97 -8.57 6.66 -14.43
CA ASP A 97 -7.27 7.32 -14.42
C ASP A 97 -6.39 6.94 -13.21
N ALA A 98 -6.88 6.05 -12.32
CA ALA A 98 -6.13 5.57 -11.16
C ALA A 98 -5.13 4.47 -11.58
N ALA A 99 -3.84 4.80 -11.56
CA ALA A 99 -2.77 3.82 -11.79
C ALA A 99 -2.47 2.96 -10.54
N HIS A 100 -2.72 3.48 -9.35
CA HIS A 100 -2.44 2.83 -8.08
C HIS A 100 -3.67 2.86 -7.18
N VAL A 101 -3.98 1.72 -6.56
CA VAL A 101 -5.03 1.59 -5.53
C VAL A 101 -4.38 1.16 -4.23
N VAL A 102 -4.40 2.03 -3.23
CA VAL A 102 -3.91 1.72 -1.88
C VAL A 102 -5.11 1.45 -0.98
N VAL A 103 -5.12 0.27 -0.36
CA VAL A 103 -6.22 -0.17 0.51
C VAL A 103 -5.75 -0.18 1.95
N ASP A 104 -6.33 0.72 2.77
CA ASP A 104 -6.16 0.72 4.23
C ASP A 104 -7.19 -0.22 4.85
N THR A 105 -6.73 -1.32 5.46
CA THR A 105 -7.62 -2.32 6.03
C THR A 105 -7.93 -2.04 7.50
N PRO A 106 -9.11 -2.47 7.99
CA PRO A 106 -9.43 -2.35 9.40
C PRO A 106 -8.46 -3.17 10.27
N ALA A 107 -8.42 -2.83 11.56
CA ALA A 107 -7.97 -3.77 12.56
C ALA A 107 -8.96 -4.93 12.66
N ALA A 108 -8.48 -6.11 13.06
CA ALA A 108 -9.32 -7.30 13.25
C ALA A 108 -10.02 -7.84 11.97
N VAL A 109 -9.30 -7.85 10.84
CA VAL A 109 -9.72 -8.62 9.67
C VAL A 109 -9.82 -10.10 10.06
N LEU A 110 -10.96 -10.72 9.80
CA LEU A 110 -11.16 -12.13 10.10
C LEU A 110 -10.42 -13.02 9.09
N ALA A 111 -9.89 -14.15 9.58
CA ALA A 111 -9.17 -15.09 8.73
C ALA A 111 -9.97 -15.55 7.49
N GLN A 112 -11.28 -15.74 7.65
CA GLN A 112 -12.20 -16.12 6.57
C GLN A 112 -12.39 -15.05 5.49
N GLU A 113 -12.10 -13.77 5.79
CA GLU A 113 -12.18 -12.65 4.84
C GLU A 113 -10.89 -12.49 4.02
N MET A 114 -9.77 -13.05 4.52
CA MET A 114 -8.46 -12.94 3.89
C MET A 114 -8.44 -13.36 2.41
N PRO A 115 -9.07 -14.48 1.99
CA PRO A 115 -9.07 -14.87 0.57
C PRO A 115 -9.70 -13.83 -0.34
N GLU A 116 -10.79 -13.18 0.10
CA GLU A 116 -11.49 -12.18 -0.70
C GLU A 116 -10.66 -10.91 -0.84
N ILE A 117 -10.15 -10.37 0.28
CA ILE A 117 -9.42 -9.09 0.28
C ILE A 117 -8.05 -9.17 -0.39
N THR A 118 -7.42 -10.37 -0.39
CA THR A 118 -6.09 -10.56 -0.98
C THR A 118 -6.11 -10.99 -2.45
N ARG A 119 -7.27 -11.45 -2.96
CA ARG A 119 -7.39 -12.01 -4.32
C ARG A 119 -6.88 -11.06 -5.40
N SER A 120 -7.23 -9.78 -5.31
CA SER A 120 -6.90 -8.77 -6.30
C SER A 120 -5.70 -7.91 -5.92
N ALA A 121 -4.95 -8.26 -4.87
CA ALA A 121 -3.79 -7.49 -4.44
C ALA A 121 -2.53 -7.93 -5.19
N ASP A 122 -1.83 -6.99 -5.83
CA ASP A 122 -0.53 -7.21 -6.46
C ASP A 122 0.59 -7.17 -5.42
N ALA A 123 0.37 -6.39 -4.35
CA ALA A 123 1.27 -6.30 -3.22
C ALA A 123 0.47 -6.27 -1.90
N ILE A 124 0.95 -7.00 -0.90
CA ILE A 124 0.40 -7.04 0.46
C ILE A 124 1.51 -6.59 1.41
N ILE A 125 1.35 -5.41 1.99
CA ILE A 125 2.30 -4.85 2.94
C ILE A 125 1.81 -5.16 4.35
N VAL A 126 2.66 -5.84 5.13
CA VAL A 126 2.31 -6.25 6.49
C VAL A 126 3.26 -5.55 7.48
N PRO A 127 2.84 -4.43 8.10
CA PRO A 127 3.63 -3.77 9.12
C PRO A 127 3.66 -4.57 10.42
N VAL A 128 4.82 -4.62 11.08
CA VAL A 128 5.01 -5.25 12.39
C VAL A 128 5.83 -4.35 13.30
N LEU A 129 5.41 -4.22 14.55
CA LEU A 129 6.16 -3.47 15.57
C LEU A 129 7.15 -4.39 16.31
N PRO A 130 8.28 -3.87 16.79
CA PRO A 130 9.24 -4.64 17.61
C PRO A 130 8.72 -4.79 19.04
N SER A 131 7.69 -5.59 19.21
CA SER A 131 7.19 -6.02 20.53
C SER A 131 6.74 -7.49 20.46
N ASP A 132 6.82 -8.21 21.56
CA ASP A 132 6.46 -9.63 21.62
C ASP A 132 5.00 -9.88 21.18
N ILE A 133 4.07 -9.06 21.69
CA ILE A 133 2.65 -9.15 21.34
C ILE A 133 2.41 -8.89 19.86
N ASP A 134 3.15 -7.93 19.26
CA ASP A 134 3.02 -7.59 17.84
C ASP A 134 3.59 -8.69 16.95
N ILE A 135 4.73 -9.28 17.34
CA ILE A 135 5.34 -10.42 16.63
C ILE A 135 4.39 -11.62 16.64
N HIS A 136 3.73 -11.90 17.75
CA HIS A 136 2.75 -13.00 17.84
C HIS A 136 1.53 -12.76 16.91
N ALA A 137 0.94 -11.56 16.97
CA ALA A 137 -0.19 -11.20 16.11
C ALA A 137 0.19 -11.21 14.62
N PHE A 138 1.38 -10.74 14.29
CA PHE A 138 1.95 -10.79 12.96
C PHE A 138 2.17 -12.23 12.47
N SER A 139 2.70 -13.12 13.30
CA SER A 139 2.90 -14.55 12.98
C SER A 139 1.59 -15.20 12.56
N LYS A 140 0.53 -14.94 13.32
CA LYS A 140 -0.81 -15.43 13.00
C LYS A 140 -1.30 -14.86 11.66
N CYS A 141 -1.14 -13.57 11.43
CA CYS A 141 -1.51 -12.92 10.16
C CYS A 141 -0.80 -13.57 8.96
N ILE A 142 0.51 -13.83 9.06
CA ILE A 142 1.28 -14.50 8.02
C ILE A 142 0.79 -15.93 7.81
N ALA A 143 0.50 -16.68 8.89
CA ALA A 143 -0.07 -18.01 8.76
C ALA A 143 -1.43 -18.00 8.04
N ASP A 144 -2.32 -17.06 8.37
CA ASP A 144 -3.61 -16.88 7.72
C ASP A 144 -3.46 -16.52 6.23
N LEU A 145 -2.52 -15.64 5.88
CA LEU A 145 -2.21 -15.29 4.49
C LEU A 145 -1.73 -16.51 3.68
N LEU A 146 -0.87 -17.35 4.25
CA LEU A 146 -0.29 -18.50 3.54
C LEU A 146 -1.23 -19.71 3.50
N LEU A 147 -1.93 -19.99 4.59
CA LEU A 147 -2.70 -21.24 4.75
C LEU A 147 -4.18 -21.07 4.37
N ILE A 148 -4.77 -19.92 4.69
CA ILE A 148 -6.20 -19.64 4.48
C ILE A 148 -6.40 -18.89 3.17
N ALA A 149 -5.70 -17.75 3.00
CA ALA A 149 -5.77 -16.98 1.76
C ALA A 149 -4.97 -17.63 0.60
N LYS A 150 -4.13 -18.61 0.89
CA LYS A 150 -3.30 -19.34 -0.08
C LYS A 150 -2.41 -18.45 -0.93
N VAL A 151 -1.96 -17.32 -0.36
CA VAL A 151 -0.99 -16.46 -1.01
C VAL A 151 0.36 -17.16 -1.04
N ARG A 152 0.87 -17.47 -2.23
CA ARG A 152 2.11 -18.23 -2.39
C ARG A 152 3.34 -17.33 -2.16
N ARG A 153 4.38 -17.91 -1.52
CA ARG A 153 5.64 -17.18 -1.27
C ARG A 153 6.40 -16.85 -2.56
N ASP A 154 6.37 -17.75 -3.54
CA ASP A 154 7.03 -17.59 -4.82
C ASP A 154 6.41 -16.48 -5.70
N GLU A 155 5.17 -16.10 -5.47
CA GLU A 155 4.53 -14.94 -6.10
C GLU A 155 5.16 -13.61 -5.63
N ASN A 156 5.90 -13.62 -4.52
CA ASN A 156 6.55 -12.45 -3.93
C ASN A 156 5.59 -11.27 -3.71
N ARG A 157 4.30 -11.57 -3.39
CA ARG A 157 3.28 -10.54 -3.16
C ARG A 157 3.28 -9.99 -1.74
N ILE A 158 3.84 -10.72 -0.76
CA ILE A 158 3.89 -10.30 0.63
C ILE A 158 5.21 -9.58 0.90
N GLY A 159 5.15 -8.36 1.42
CA GLY A 159 6.28 -7.58 1.89
C GLY A 159 6.10 -7.17 3.36
N VAL A 160 7.08 -7.47 4.19
CA VAL A 160 7.05 -7.10 5.60
C VAL A 160 7.69 -5.74 5.81
N VAL A 161 7.06 -4.90 6.63
CA VAL A 161 7.61 -3.63 7.08
C VAL A 161 7.85 -3.68 8.58
N ALA A 162 9.13 -3.71 9.00
CA ALA A 162 9.49 -3.50 10.38
C ALA A 162 9.26 -2.01 10.72
N ASN A 163 8.20 -1.72 11.48
CA ASN A 163 7.71 -0.37 11.68
C ASN A 163 8.04 0.17 13.08
N ARG A 164 8.24 1.48 13.18
CA ARG A 164 8.58 2.20 14.42
C ARG A 164 9.75 1.60 15.18
N VAL A 165 10.78 1.23 14.44
CA VAL A 165 11.94 0.54 15.02
C VAL A 165 12.92 1.51 15.69
N LYS A 166 13.55 1.03 16.76
CA LYS A 166 14.77 1.58 17.34
C LYS A 166 15.87 0.55 17.12
N ARG A 167 16.75 0.76 16.14
CA ARG A 167 17.72 -0.25 15.63
C ARG A 167 18.65 -0.78 16.73
N ASN A 168 18.94 0.02 17.77
CA ASN A 168 19.85 -0.33 18.85
C ASN A 168 19.17 -1.07 20.03
N THR A 169 18.05 -1.76 19.78
CA THR A 169 17.31 -2.47 20.82
C THR A 169 17.35 -3.99 20.62
N VAL A 170 17.40 -4.74 21.72
CA VAL A 170 17.37 -6.21 21.71
C VAL A 170 16.10 -6.73 21.04
N ILE A 171 14.96 -6.07 21.28
CA ILE A 171 13.68 -6.50 20.72
C ILE A 171 13.65 -6.34 19.18
N TYR A 172 14.29 -5.30 18.63
CA TYR A 172 14.45 -5.16 17.18
C TYR A 172 15.30 -6.29 16.59
N GLN A 173 16.42 -6.63 17.24
CA GLN A 173 17.26 -7.74 16.78
C GLN A 173 16.51 -9.08 16.84
N SER A 174 15.69 -9.28 17.88
CA SER A 174 14.83 -10.46 17.99
C SER A 174 13.77 -10.52 16.89
N LEU A 175 13.13 -9.38 16.57
CA LEU A 175 12.21 -9.26 15.44
C LEU A 175 12.90 -9.64 14.13
N MET A 176 14.08 -9.07 13.83
CA MET A 176 14.79 -9.35 12.57
C MET A 176 15.17 -10.81 12.42
N ARG A 177 15.70 -11.44 13.48
CA ARG A 177 15.99 -12.90 13.50
C ARG A 177 14.73 -13.73 13.23
N PHE A 178 13.61 -13.35 13.84
CA PHE A 178 12.33 -14.03 13.59
C PHE A 178 11.90 -13.86 12.13
N LEU A 179 11.94 -12.64 11.56
CA LEU A 179 11.53 -12.37 10.18
C LEU A 179 12.37 -13.16 9.16
N GLU A 180 13.66 -13.34 9.39
CA GLU A 180 14.55 -14.17 8.55
C GLU A 180 14.05 -15.61 8.44
N THR A 181 13.48 -16.19 9.53
CA THR A 181 12.95 -17.55 9.51
C THR A 181 11.75 -17.74 8.61
N LEU A 182 11.00 -16.67 8.32
CA LEU A 182 9.75 -16.73 7.53
C LEU A 182 9.99 -16.85 6.02
N ARG A 183 11.19 -16.51 5.55
CA ARG A 183 11.52 -16.45 4.12
C ARG A 183 10.55 -15.55 3.33
N ILE A 184 10.14 -14.44 3.94
CA ILE A 184 9.32 -13.39 3.34
C ILE A 184 10.16 -12.12 3.35
N PRO A 185 10.22 -11.34 2.26
CA PRO A 185 11.08 -10.17 2.18
C PRO A 185 10.68 -9.11 3.20
N VAL A 186 11.65 -8.59 3.95
CA VAL A 186 11.52 -7.35 4.71
C VAL A 186 11.80 -6.21 3.76
N VAL A 187 10.74 -5.55 3.31
CA VAL A 187 10.81 -4.53 2.26
C VAL A 187 11.12 -3.14 2.78
N ALA A 188 10.93 -2.89 4.08
CA ALA A 188 11.36 -1.65 4.72
C ALA A 188 11.61 -1.85 6.23
N THR A 189 12.46 -0.98 6.77
CA THR A 189 12.69 -0.84 8.20
C THR A 189 12.52 0.63 8.57
N LEU A 190 11.30 1.00 8.99
CA LEU A 190 10.90 2.37 9.26
C LEU A 190 11.19 2.73 10.72
N ARG A 191 11.94 3.79 10.94
CA ARG A 191 12.27 4.29 12.28
C ARG A 191 11.06 4.93 12.97
N ASP A 192 11.08 5.00 14.29
CA ASP A 192 10.12 5.78 15.08
C ASP A 192 10.47 7.28 14.96
N SER A 193 9.69 8.01 14.16
CA SER A 193 9.96 9.41 13.82
C SER A 193 8.73 10.29 14.05
N GLN A 194 8.94 11.47 14.65
CA GLN A 194 7.91 12.49 14.81
C GLN A 194 7.45 13.10 13.48
N ASN A 195 8.19 12.90 12.41
CA ASN A 195 7.80 13.40 11.09
C ASN A 195 6.51 12.74 10.59
N TYR A 196 6.25 11.47 10.93
CA TYR A 196 4.97 10.82 10.62
C TYR A 196 3.78 11.51 11.32
N VAL A 197 3.96 11.92 12.57
CA VAL A 197 2.92 12.64 13.33
C VAL A 197 2.66 13.99 12.68
N ARG A 198 3.71 14.77 12.40
CA ARG A 198 3.60 16.07 11.73
C ARG A 198 2.95 15.98 10.36
N ALA A 199 3.37 14.98 9.55
CA ALA A 199 2.77 14.73 8.24
C ALA A 199 1.26 14.45 8.36
N ALA A 200 0.86 13.57 9.29
CA ALA A 200 -0.53 13.24 9.53
C ALA A 200 -1.38 14.42 10.02
N GLU A 201 -0.81 15.30 10.84
CA GLU A 201 -1.47 16.54 11.29
C GLU A 201 -1.73 17.51 10.13
N LEU A 202 -0.79 17.62 9.19
CA LEU A 202 -0.86 18.52 8.03
C LEU A 202 -1.62 17.92 6.83
N GLY A 203 -2.09 16.67 6.91
CA GLY A 203 -2.72 15.96 5.78
C GLY A 203 -1.77 15.72 4.62
N CYS A 204 -0.46 15.62 4.87
CA CYS A 204 0.55 15.32 3.87
C CYS A 204 1.27 14.00 4.17
N GLY A 205 2.01 13.48 3.19
CA GLY A 205 2.97 12.41 3.39
C GLY A 205 4.39 12.94 3.48
N LEU A 206 5.34 12.07 3.84
CA LEU A 206 6.75 12.44 3.97
C LEU A 206 7.33 13.01 2.66
N HIS A 207 6.91 12.48 1.51
CA HIS A 207 7.38 12.91 0.19
C HIS A 207 6.91 14.33 -0.19
N GLU A 208 5.93 14.87 0.51
CA GLU A 208 5.42 16.23 0.34
C GLU A 208 6.04 17.22 1.34
N MET A 209 6.85 16.73 2.29
CA MET A 209 7.58 17.56 3.25
C MET A 209 8.92 18.04 2.68
N LYS A 210 9.51 19.04 3.32
CA LYS A 210 10.85 19.55 2.94
C LYS A 210 11.89 18.46 3.13
N LYS A 211 12.61 18.08 2.06
CA LYS A 211 13.54 16.96 2.02
C LYS A 211 14.52 16.93 3.20
N TYR A 212 15.11 18.08 3.56
CA TYR A 212 16.08 18.16 4.65
C TYR A 212 15.52 17.76 6.03
N GLN A 213 14.19 17.79 6.21
CA GLN A 213 13.54 17.41 7.47
C GLN A 213 13.30 15.90 7.55
N VAL A 214 13.14 15.25 6.41
CA VAL A 214 12.66 13.85 6.31
C VAL A 214 13.63 12.94 5.53
N GLU A 215 14.83 13.41 5.23
CA GLU A 215 15.79 12.70 4.38
C GLU A 215 16.03 11.25 4.81
N GLN A 216 16.26 11.05 6.11
CA GLN A 216 16.47 9.72 6.67
C GLN A 216 15.19 8.87 6.64
N ASP A 217 14.01 9.48 6.84
CA ASP A 217 12.73 8.77 6.75
C ASP A 217 12.50 8.33 5.31
N LEU A 218 12.79 9.19 4.32
CA LEU A 218 12.67 8.84 2.89
C LEU A 218 13.64 7.72 2.51
N ALA A 219 14.86 7.73 3.04
CA ALA A 219 15.82 6.63 2.81
C ALA A 219 15.31 5.29 3.37
N ASP A 220 14.63 5.31 4.52
CA ASP A 220 14.01 4.10 5.08
C ASP A 220 12.84 3.56 4.21
N TRP A 221 12.18 4.43 3.42
CA TRP A 221 11.08 4.05 2.51
C TRP A 221 11.55 3.49 1.18
N GLU A 222 12.71 3.90 0.69
CA GLU A 222 13.17 3.59 -0.68
C GLU A 222 13.20 2.10 -1.01
N PRO A 223 13.63 1.17 -0.12
CA PRO A 223 13.61 -0.27 -0.44
C PRO A 223 12.20 -0.79 -0.73
N MET A 224 11.17 -0.35 0.02
CA MET A 224 9.77 -0.72 -0.22
C MET A 224 9.25 -0.14 -1.54
N LEU A 225 9.58 1.11 -1.83
CA LEU A 225 9.18 1.75 -3.07
C LEU A 225 9.83 1.08 -4.29
N ALA A 226 11.11 0.70 -4.18
CA ALA A 226 11.80 -0.08 -5.22
C ALA A 226 11.14 -1.46 -5.42
N TRP A 227 10.75 -2.13 -4.33
CA TRP A 227 10.05 -3.42 -4.40
C TRP A 227 8.67 -3.29 -5.06
N LEU A 228 7.92 -2.21 -4.80
CA LEU A 228 6.65 -1.93 -5.46
C LEU A 228 6.82 -1.63 -6.94
N ARG A 229 7.79 -0.78 -7.32
CA ARG A 229 8.11 -0.46 -8.73
C ARG A 229 8.50 -1.69 -9.54
N ALA A 230 9.25 -2.62 -8.95
CA ALA A 230 9.61 -3.88 -9.61
C ALA A 230 8.40 -4.76 -9.95
N LYS A 231 7.23 -4.53 -9.34
CA LYS A 231 5.97 -5.22 -9.63
C LYS A 231 5.16 -4.54 -10.72
N GLU A 232 5.29 -3.22 -10.86
CA GLU A 232 4.63 -2.47 -11.95
C GLU A 232 5.11 -2.94 -13.34
N LEU A 233 6.37 -3.42 -13.41
CA LEU A 233 7.01 -3.85 -14.65
C LEU A 233 6.67 -5.30 -15.07
N LYS A 234 5.96 -6.06 -14.26
CA LYS A 234 5.50 -7.40 -14.65
C LYS A 234 4.24 -7.26 -15.50
N GLU A 235 4.32 -7.67 -16.76
CA GLU A 235 3.18 -7.74 -17.66
C GLU A 235 2.03 -8.56 -17.02
N PRO A 236 0.76 -8.19 -17.26
CA PRO A 236 -0.37 -9.01 -16.87
C PRO A 236 -0.23 -10.39 -17.53
N PRO A 237 -0.70 -11.48 -16.88
CA PRO A 237 -0.70 -12.78 -17.50
C PRO A 237 -1.41 -12.68 -18.85
N GLN A 238 -0.72 -13.16 -19.92
CA GLN A 238 -1.26 -13.17 -21.27
C GLN A 238 -2.65 -13.82 -21.22
N SER A 239 -3.66 -13.12 -21.75
CA SER A 239 -4.99 -13.65 -21.91
C SER A 239 -4.88 -14.98 -22.66
N ILE A 240 -5.41 -16.06 -22.07
CA ILE A 240 -5.53 -17.35 -22.72
C ILE A 240 -6.33 -17.08 -24.00
N ASP A 241 -5.69 -17.24 -25.16
CA ASP A 241 -6.35 -17.22 -26.45
C ASP A 241 -7.51 -18.20 -26.42
N VAL A 242 -8.71 -17.65 -26.50
CA VAL A 242 -9.91 -18.44 -26.75
C VAL A 242 -9.74 -19.02 -28.14
N LEU A 243 -9.50 -20.33 -28.23
CA LEU A 243 -9.46 -21.06 -29.48
C LEU A 243 -10.75 -20.76 -30.24
N PRO A 244 -10.68 -20.43 -31.56
CA PRO A 244 -11.87 -20.24 -32.33
C PRO A 244 -12.64 -21.57 -32.40
N GLU A 245 -13.92 -21.51 -32.04
CA GLU A 245 -14.86 -22.61 -32.28
C GLU A 245 -14.86 -22.91 -33.79
N THR A 246 -14.34 -24.08 -34.13
CA THR A 246 -14.46 -24.62 -35.49
C THR A 246 -15.90 -25.02 -35.70
N ALA A 247 -16.49 -24.43 -36.74
CA ALA A 247 -17.78 -24.77 -37.31
C ALA A 247 -17.82 -26.22 -37.88
#